data_f9bdfd55f44f2c14d096a22c84a707fd
#
_entry.id   f9bdfd55f44f2c14d096a22c84a707fd
#
_cell.length_a   1.000
_cell.length_b   1.000
_cell.length_c   1.000
_cell.angle_alpha   90.00
_cell.angle_beta   90.00
_cell.angle_gamma   90.00
#
_symmetry.space_group_name_H-M   'P 1'
#
loop_
_entity.id
_entity.type
_entity.pdbx_description
1 polymer ?
#
loop_
_entity_poly.entity_id
_entity_poly.type
_entity_poly.pdbx_seq_one_letter_code
_entity_poly.pdbx_strand_id
1 'polypeptide(L)'
;RIAEHFQCKVDPVVLRAGLQEADRRRRDSLVEGFAEEFLGVCWWSEGVPYLLDDNQAKAGWQWFVRRWQEEEAAQLLIEDVEPLQWLTRVEEYQLGQLAVVPINSSEELIRESVAMRNCLQTYLDDCARGDFEVYSVRDRRTGKRKGCIGFRFDSDGIPTIADIKGFANTPPKGAVQQVAYDLFVKLQDVEWS
;
A
#
# COMPACT_ATOMS: atom_id res chain seq x y z
N ARG A 1 -17.32 23.80 12.45
CA ARG A 1 -17.60 23.38 13.85
C ARG A 1 -17.00 22.02 14.19
N ILE A 2 -16.97 21.01 13.27
CA ILE A 2 -16.37 19.68 13.54
C ILE A 2 -14.84 19.79 13.62
N ALA A 3 -14.19 20.46 12.68
CA ALA A 3 -12.74 20.64 12.66
C ALA A 3 -12.19 21.45 13.86
N GLU A 4 -12.96 22.44 14.35
CA GLU A 4 -12.60 23.23 15.53
C GLU A 4 -12.58 22.43 16.84
N HIS A 5 -13.35 21.35 16.91
CA HIS A 5 -13.45 20.51 18.11
C HIS A 5 -12.32 19.50 18.27
N PHE A 6 -11.70 19.09 17.14
CA PHE A 6 -10.72 18.01 17.13
C PHE A 6 -9.26 18.47 16.86
N GLN A 7 -9.03 19.78 16.67
CA GLN A 7 -7.71 20.35 16.36
C GLN A 7 -6.99 19.69 15.16
N CYS A 8 -7.70 18.92 14.33
CA CYS A 8 -7.11 18.27 13.19
C CYS A 8 -7.11 19.19 11.94
N LYS A 9 -6.03 19.17 11.20
CA LYS A 9 -5.93 19.86 9.90
C LYS A 9 -6.57 18.98 8.84
N VAL A 10 -7.87 19.17 8.62
CA VAL A 10 -8.57 18.42 7.57
C VAL A 10 -8.04 18.80 6.21
N ASP A 11 -7.58 17.79 5.43
CA ASP A 11 -7.17 18.00 4.05
C ASP A 11 -8.32 18.61 3.22
N PRO A 12 -8.08 19.68 2.45
CA PRO A 12 -9.13 20.35 1.68
C PRO A 12 -9.86 19.45 0.67
N VAL A 13 -9.18 18.43 0.14
CA VAL A 13 -9.77 17.45 -0.78
C VAL A 13 -10.73 16.54 -0.04
N VAL A 14 -10.33 16.04 1.14
CA VAL A 14 -11.17 15.23 2.03
C VAL A 14 -12.40 16.04 2.49
N LEU A 15 -12.20 17.29 2.93
CA LEU A 15 -13.30 18.15 3.36
C LEU A 15 -14.34 18.35 2.26
N ARG A 16 -13.88 18.63 1.02
CA ARG A 16 -14.78 18.82 -0.13
C ARG A 16 -15.56 17.54 -0.45
N ALA A 17 -14.87 16.39 -0.51
CA ALA A 17 -15.50 15.11 -0.78
C ALA A 17 -16.51 14.73 0.34
N GLY A 18 -16.15 14.97 1.60
CA GLY A 18 -17.02 14.72 2.75
C GLY A 18 -18.26 15.60 2.77
N LEU A 19 -18.16 16.89 2.43
CA LEU A 19 -19.31 17.77 2.32
C LEU A 19 -20.28 17.35 1.21
N GLN A 20 -19.77 16.94 0.07
CA GLN A 20 -20.58 16.40 -1.04
C GLN A 20 -21.32 15.13 -0.62
N GLU A 21 -20.64 14.23 0.08
CA GLU A 21 -21.26 13.00 0.58
C GLU A 21 -22.30 13.29 1.68
N ALA A 22 -22.01 14.21 2.61
CA ALA A 22 -22.96 14.62 3.64
C ALA A 22 -24.25 15.15 3.02
N ASP A 23 -24.15 15.99 1.99
CA ASP A 23 -25.31 16.51 1.26
C ASP A 23 -26.09 15.40 0.52
N ARG A 24 -25.39 14.42 -0.06
CA ARG A 24 -26.02 13.26 -0.67
C ARG A 24 -26.78 12.44 0.37
N ARG A 25 -26.12 12.06 1.48
CA ARG A 25 -26.72 11.23 2.53
C ARG A 25 -27.90 11.92 3.22
N ARG A 26 -27.84 13.23 3.41
CA ARG A 26 -28.96 14.00 3.96
C ARG A 26 -30.18 13.91 3.07
N ARG A 27 -30.02 14.01 1.75
CA ARG A 27 -31.12 13.86 0.77
C ARG A 27 -31.73 12.46 0.79
N ASP A 28 -30.87 11.44 0.96
CA ASP A 28 -31.26 10.04 0.93
C ASP A 28 -31.64 9.51 2.33
N SER A 29 -31.62 10.37 3.38
CA SER A 29 -31.84 10.00 4.79
C SER A 29 -30.86 8.93 5.32
N LEU A 30 -29.62 8.91 4.82
CA LEU A 30 -28.57 7.93 5.13
C LEU A 30 -27.40 8.54 5.93
N VAL A 31 -27.70 9.32 6.97
CA VAL A 31 -26.68 10.05 7.76
C VAL A 31 -26.04 9.25 8.87
N GLU A 32 -26.60 8.10 9.22
CA GLU A 32 -26.06 7.24 10.27
C GLU A 32 -24.65 6.73 9.90
N GLY A 33 -23.72 6.75 10.87
CA GLY A 33 -22.33 6.33 10.68
C GLY A 33 -21.44 7.31 9.91
N PHE A 34 -21.99 8.34 9.26
CA PHE A 34 -21.18 9.26 8.46
C PHE A 34 -20.17 10.06 9.28
N ALA A 35 -20.51 10.44 10.51
CA ALA A 35 -19.59 11.20 11.36
C ALA A 35 -18.34 10.38 11.72
N GLU A 36 -18.52 9.10 12.01
CA GLU A 36 -17.44 8.17 12.31
C GLU A 36 -16.55 7.96 11.07
N GLU A 37 -17.14 7.67 9.91
CA GLU A 37 -16.40 7.57 8.65
C GLU A 37 -15.61 8.86 8.35
N PHE A 38 -16.22 10.03 8.57
CA PHE A 38 -15.57 11.32 8.30
C PHE A 38 -14.36 11.53 9.21
N LEU A 39 -14.50 11.25 10.51
CA LEU A 39 -13.40 11.38 11.47
C LEU A 39 -12.26 10.39 11.15
N GLY A 40 -12.59 9.14 10.84
CA GLY A 40 -11.61 8.14 10.47
C GLY A 40 -10.84 8.51 9.20
N VAL A 41 -11.53 9.03 8.17
CA VAL A 41 -10.90 9.52 6.94
C VAL A 41 -10.01 10.74 7.20
N CYS A 42 -10.42 11.67 8.07
CA CYS A 42 -9.58 12.81 8.45
C CYS A 42 -8.30 12.35 9.13
N TRP A 43 -8.42 11.45 10.11
CA TRP A 43 -7.27 10.87 10.81
C TRP A 43 -6.31 10.17 9.82
N TRP A 44 -6.83 9.32 8.94
CA TRP A 44 -6.03 8.67 7.91
C TRP A 44 -5.31 9.68 7.02
N SER A 45 -5.98 10.76 6.61
CA SER A 45 -5.43 11.75 5.67
C SER A 45 -4.25 12.56 6.25
N GLU A 46 -4.15 12.69 7.57
CA GLU A 46 -3.01 13.33 8.25
C GLU A 46 -1.72 12.52 8.13
N GLY A 47 -1.82 11.18 8.07
CA GLY A 47 -0.69 10.26 7.94
C GLY A 47 -0.27 9.96 6.50
N VAL A 48 -0.99 10.47 5.49
CA VAL A 48 -0.69 10.19 4.07
C VAL A 48 0.55 10.96 3.61
N PRO A 49 1.60 10.27 3.11
CA PRO A 49 2.87 10.91 2.75
C PRO A 49 2.86 11.67 1.40
N TYR A 50 1.70 11.78 0.76
CA TYR A 50 1.52 12.46 -0.53
C TYR A 50 0.31 13.40 -0.49
N LEU A 51 0.33 14.41 -1.33
CA LEU A 51 -0.81 15.33 -1.45
C LEU A 51 -1.99 14.64 -2.13
N LEU A 52 -3.16 14.74 -1.51
CA LEU A 52 -4.41 14.35 -2.14
C LEU A 52 -4.78 15.37 -3.21
N ASP A 53 -5.30 14.92 -4.33
CA ASP A 53 -5.66 15.75 -5.48
C ASP A 53 -7.12 15.54 -5.93
N ASP A 54 -7.54 16.30 -6.92
CA ASP A 54 -8.90 16.21 -7.46
C ASP A 54 -9.21 14.84 -8.12
N ASN A 55 -8.22 14.01 -8.45
CA ASN A 55 -8.47 12.67 -8.98
C ASN A 55 -8.96 11.73 -7.88
N GLN A 56 -8.41 11.84 -6.64
CA GLN A 56 -8.94 11.11 -5.50
C GLN A 56 -10.34 11.61 -5.14
N ALA A 57 -10.59 12.92 -5.18
CA ALA A 57 -11.94 13.46 -4.96
C ALA A 57 -12.97 12.91 -5.95
N LYS A 58 -12.60 12.80 -7.25
CA LYS A 58 -13.46 12.22 -8.31
C LYS A 58 -13.74 10.73 -8.12
N ALA A 59 -12.90 10.01 -7.39
CA ALA A 59 -13.14 8.61 -7.07
C ALA A 59 -14.29 8.40 -6.05
N GLY A 60 -14.75 9.49 -5.43
CA GLY A 60 -15.90 9.53 -4.53
C GLY A 60 -15.55 9.15 -3.08
N TRP A 61 -16.52 9.43 -2.18
CA TRP A 61 -16.32 9.25 -0.73
C TRP A 61 -15.90 7.84 -0.34
N GLN A 62 -16.46 6.81 -0.97
CA GLN A 62 -16.15 5.41 -0.67
C GLN A 62 -14.67 5.04 -0.94
N TRP A 63 -13.97 5.79 -1.77
CA TRP A 63 -12.54 5.61 -1.97
C TRP A 63 -11.76 5.98 -0.70
N PHE A 64 -12.10 7.10 -0.07
CA PHE A 64 -11.48 7.56 1.18
C PHE A 64 -11.79 6.62 2.35
N VAL A 65 -13.05 6.23 2.51
CA VAL A 65 -13.47 5.28 3.55
C VAL A 65 -12.70 3.96 3.44
N ARG A 66 -12.56 3.44 2.23
CA ARG A 66 -11.80 2.20 2.02
C ARG A 66 -10.33 2.36 2.41
N ARG A 67 -9.70 3.48 2.12
CA ARG A 67 -8.29 3.74 2.48
C ARG A 67 -8.10 3.82 3.98
N TRP A 68 -8.99 4.52 4.66
CA TRP A 68 -9.01 4.54 6.11
C TRP A 68 -9.16 3.12 6.70
N GLN A 69 -10.14 2.34 6.23
CA GLN A 69 -10.36 0.98 6.71
C GLN A 69 -9.18 0.03 6.44
N GLU A 70 -8.52 0.17 5.29
CA GLU A 70 -7.29 -0.57 4.97
C GLU A 70 -6.16 -0.20 5.96
N GLU A 71 -6.02 1.06 6.30
CA GLU A 71 -5.03 1.52 7.27
C GLU A 71 -5.33 1.03 8.69
N GLU A 72 -6.57 1.13 9.12
CA GLU A 72 -7.02 0.64 10.43
C GLU A 72 -6.79 -0.89 10.57
N ALA A 73 -7.16 -1.65 9.54
CA ALA A 73 -6.93 -3.08 9.51
C ALA A 73 -5.42 -3.43 9.54
N ALA A 74 -4.58 -2.65 8.85
CA ALA A 74 -3.13 -2.85 8.88
C ALA A 74 -2.57 -2.53 10.27
N GLN A 75 -3.02 -1.45 10.90
CA GLN A 75 -2.55 -1.05 12.23
C GLN A 75 -2.84 -2.11 13.30
N LEU A 76 -4.04 -2.69 13.30
CA LEU A 76 -4.39 -3.78 14.21
C LEU A 76 -3.47 -5.01 14.05
N LEU A 77 -3.11 -5.35 12.81
CA LEU A 77 -2.19 -6.46 12.55
C LEU A 77 -0.74 -6.13 12.95
N ILE A 78 -0.32 -4.88 12.79
CA ILE A 78 1.04 -4.42 13.15
C ILE A 78 1.25 -4.46 14.66
N GLU A 79 0.23 -4.12 15.46
CA GLU A 79 0.30 -4.14 16.93
C GLU A 79 0.61 -5.54 17.49
N ASP A 80 0.22 -6.60 16.77
CA ASP A 80 0.45 -7.99 17.18
C ASP A 80 1.78 -8.58 16.67
N VAL A 81 2.58 -7.83 15.89
CA VAL A 81 3.78 -8.32 15.24
C VAL A 81 5.02 -7.58 15.76
N GLU A 82 6.10 -8.34 16.04
CA GLU A 82 7.39 -7.75 16.40
C GLU A 82 7.91 -6.83 15.27
N PRO A 83 8.34 -5.60 15.58
CA PRO A 83 8.93 -4.71 14.60
C PRO A 83 10.27 -5.24 14.11
N LEU A 84 10.30 -5.77 12.88
CA LEU A 84 11.48 -6.29 12.22
C LEU A 84 11.85 -5.43 11.02
N GLN A 85 13.15 -5.32 10.75
CA GLN A 85 13.69 -4.68 9.55
C GLN A 85 14.70 -5.60 8.89
N TRP A 86 14.78 -5.56 7.57
CA TRP A 86 15.74 -6.33 6.77
C TRP A 86 16.24 -5.51 5.58
N LEU A 87 17.31 -5.98 4.98
CA LEU A 87 17.85 -5.39 3.76
C LEU A 87 17.33 -6.16 2.55
N THR A 88 17.11 -5.44 1.46
CA THR A 88 16.84 -6.02 0.14
C THR A 88 18.00 -5.75 -0.78
N ARG A 89 18.22 -6.66 -1.73
CA ARG A 89 19.35 -6.63 -2.67
C ARG A 89 19.25 -5.51 -3.70
N VAL A 90 18.03 -5.11 -4.03
CA VAL A 90 17.78 -4.01 -4.98
C VAL A 90 17.05 -2.89 -4.28
N GLU A 91 17.58 -1.68 -4.38
CA GLU A 91 16.95 -0.47 -3.87
C GLU A 91 15.77 -0.03 -4.75
N GLU A 92 15.01 0.95 -4.27
CA GLU A 92 13.92 1.54 -5.03
C GLU A 92 14.42 2.11 -6.37
N TYR A 93 13.73 1.77 -7.46
CA TYR A 93 14.03 2.32 -8.77
C TYR A 93 12.78 2.53 -9.62
N GLN A 94 12.95 3.17 -10.76
CA GLN A 94 11.85 3.50 -11.68
C GLN A 94 12.04 2.80 -13.03
N LEU A 95 10.94 2.24 -13.55
CA LEU A 95 10.87 1.66 -14.89
C LEU A 95 9.66 2.24 -15.63
N GLY A 96 9.90 3.20 -16.50
CA GLY A 96 8.85 3.93 -17.21
C GLY A 96 7.90 4.66 -16.28
N GLN A 97 6.63 4.26 -16.27
CA GLN A 97 5.59 4.84 -15.41
C GLN A 97 5.43 4.11 -14.06
N LEU A 98 6.29 3.14 -13.80
CA LEU A 98 6.24 2.32 -12.60
C LEU A 98 7.41 2.66 -11.67
N ALA A 99 7.15 2.61 -10.36
CA ALA A 99 8.14 2.56 -9.31
C ALA A 99 8.18 1.13 -8.74
N VAL A 100 9.38 0.61 -8.53
CA VAL A 100 9.63 -0.67 -7.88
C VAL A 100 10.17 -0.37 -6.49
N VAL A 101 9.37 -0.67 -5.48
CA VAL A 101 9.62 -0.29 -4.08
C VAL A 101 9.90 -1.56 -3.29
N PRO A 102 11.11 -1.73 -2.73
CA PRO A 102 11.40 -2.85 -1.85
C PRO A 102 10.58 -2.75 -0.57
N ILE A 103 10.22 -3.88 0.00
CA ILE A 103 9.53 -3.99 1.28
C ILE A 103 10.57 -4.44 2.31
N ASN A 104 10.90 -3.56 3.25
CA ASN A 104 12.07 -3.70 4.13
C ASN A 104 11.72 -3.88 5.61
N SER A 105 10.43 -3.97 5.95
CA SER A 105 10.01 -4.14 7.34
C SER A 105 8.73 -4.96 7.47
N SER A 106 8.50 -5.49 8.68
CA SER A 106 7.27 -6.18 9.04
C SER A 106 6.05 -5.28 8.84
N GLU A 107 6.15 -4.01 9.21
CA GLU A 107 5.10 -3.01 9.04
C GLU A 107 4.74 -2.80 7.56
N GLU A 108 5.74 -2.56 6.70
CA GLU A 108 5.52 -2.38 5.27
C GLU A 108 4.92 -3.63 4.61
N LEU A 109 5.39 -4.82 5.02
CA LEU A 109 4.88 -6.09 4.52
C LEU A 109 3.40 -6.29 4.85
N ILE A 110 2.99 -5.96 6.07
CA ILE A 110 1.60 -6.02 6.51
C ILE A 110 0.75 -4.99 5.75
N ARG A 111 1.18 -3.73 5.66
CA ARG A 111 0.49 -2.68 4.90
C ARG A 111 0.31 -3.04 3.42
N GLU A 112 1.33 -3.64 2.82
CA GLU A 112 1.25 -4.11 1.44
C GLU A 112 0.26 -5.27 1.30
N SER A 113 0.31 -6.25 2.22
CA SER A 113 -0.59 -7.40 2.26
C SER A 113 -2.06 -6.99 2.36
N VAL A 114 -2.38 -6.10 3.30
CA VAL A 114 -3.75 -5.57 3.49
C VAL A 114 -4.21 -4.79 2.27
N ALA A 115 -3.40 -3.86 1.76
CA ALA A 115 -3.76 -3.02 0.63
C ALA A 115 -3.92 -3.82 -0.68
N MET A 116 -3.16 -4.89 -0.85
CA MET A 116 -3.24 -5.78 -2.01
C MET A 116 -4.19 -6.97 -1.80
N ARG A 117 -4.72 -7.15 -0.59
CA ARG A 117 -5.58 -8.28 -0.21
C ARG A 117 -4.96 -9.63 -0.58
N ASN A 118 -3.72 -9.82 -0.16
CA ASN A 118 -2.96 -11.04 -0.40
C ASN A 118 -2.34 -11.56 0.91
N CYS A 119 -1.62 -12.67 0.84
CA CYS A 119 -1.05 -13.35 2.00
C CYS A 119 0.45 -13.03 2.22
N LEU A 120 0.95 -11.86 1.80
CA LEU A 120 2.37 -11.52 1.91
C LEU A 120 2.90 -11.61 3.36
N GLN A 121 2.07 -11.31 4.34
CA GLN A 121 2.43 -11.42 5.76
C GLN A 121 2.90 -12.82 6.17
N THR A 122 2.54 -13.87 5.44
CA THR A 122 3.00 -15.23 5.72
C THR A 122 4.47 -15.46 5.41
N TYR A 123 5.11 -14.54 4.68
CA TYR A 123 6.54 -14.58 4.35
C TYR A 123 7.42 -13.76 5.30
N LEU A 124 6.84 -13.25 6.42
CA LEU A 124 7.55 -12.37 7.36
C LEU A 124 8.87 -12.99 7.82
N ASP A 125 8.84 -14.23 8.32
CA ASP A 125 10.01 -14.93 8.82
C ASP A 125 11.05 -15.18 7.73
N ASP A 126 10.61 -15.50 6.52
CA ASP A 126 11.50 -15.72 5.37
C ASP A 126 12.17 -14.39 4.95
N CYS A 127 11.44 -13.28 4.96
CA CYS A 127 12.00 -11.96 4.70
C CYS A 127 13.02 -11.54 5.77
N ALA A 128 12.69 -11.74 7.04
CA ALA A 128 13.57 -11.40 8.15
C ALA A 128 14.89 -12.19 8.14
N ARG A 129 14.88 -13.43 7.61
CA ARG A 129 16.09 -14.24 7.42
C ARG A 129 16.86 -13.94 6.13
N GLY A 130 16.30 -13.14 5.22
CA GLY A 130 16.88 -12.89 3.92
C GLY A 130 16.67 -14.00 2.88
N ASP A 131 15.82 -14.99 3.18
CA ASP A 131 15.47 -16.10 2.27
C ASP A 131 14.43 -15.69 1.22
N PHE A 132 13.74 -14.56 1.47
CA PHE A 132 12.68 -14.03 0.62
C PHE A 132 12.72 -12.51 0.55
N GLU A 133 12.51 -11.94 -0.61
CA GLU A 133 12.35 -10.50 -0.80
C GLU A 133 11.06 -10.19 -1.54
N VAL A 134 10.40 -9.12 -1.11
CA VAL A 134 9.16 -8.61 -1.71
C VAL A 134 9.37 -7.23 -2.27
N TYR A 135 8.85 -7.00 -3.46
CA TYR A 135 8.86 -5.71 -4.14
C TYR A 135 7.44 -5.31 -4.55
N SER A 136 7.03 -4.12 -4.14
CA SER A 136 5.76 -3.51 -4.56
C SER A 136 5.95 -2.76 -5.88
N VAL A 137 5.13 -3.05 -6.86
CA VAL A 137 5.10 -2.32 -8.14
C VAL A 137 3.99 -1.29 -8.07
N ARG A 138 4.34 -0.02 -8.18
CA ARG A 138 3.42 1.11 -8.02
C ARG A 138 3.40 2.00 -9.25
N ASP A 139 2.28 2.61 -9.50
CA ASP A 139 2.18 3.71 -10.47
C ASP A 139 2.93 4.94 -9.92
N ARG A 140 3.93 5.42 -10.63
CA ARG A 140 4.83 6.48 -10.18
C ARG A 140 4.12 7.80 -9.87
N ARG A 141 3.06 8.11 -10.63
CA ARG A 141 2.33 9.37 -10.48
C ARG A 141 1.33 9.35 -9.34
N THR A 142 0.69 8.20 -9.11
CA THR A 142 -0.44 8.09 -8.17
C THR A 142 -0.12 7.29 -6.93
N GLY A 143 1.04 6.63 -6.85
CA GLY A 143 1.37 5.68 -5.79
C GLY A 143 0.51 4.40 -5.78
N LYS A 144 -0.41 4.26 -6.76
CA LYS A 144 -1.33 3.12 -6.80
C LYS A 144 -0.58 1.81 -7.03
N ARG A 145 -0.76 0.86 -6.14
CA ARG A 145 -0.23 -0.49 -6.24
C ARG A 145 -0.78 -1.21 -7.46
N LYS A 146 0.09 -1.85 -8.23
CA LYS A 146 -0.23 -2.59 -9.46
C LYS A 146 0.01 -4.09 -9.31
N GLY A 147 0.92 -4.47 -8.42
CA GLY A 147 1.26 -5.84 -8.11
C GLY A 147 2.40 -5.95 -7.11
N CYS A 148 2.63 -7.17 -6.65
CA CYS A 148 3.76 -7.53 -5.80
C CYS A 148 4.55 -8.64 -6.49
N ILE A 149 5.87 -8.62 -6.33
CA ILE A 149 6.79 -9.61 -6.85
C ILE A 149 7.59 -10.17 -5.68
N GLY A 150 7.57 -11.49 -5.50
CA GLY A 150 8.34 -12.20 -4.50
C GLY A 150 9.47 -13.00 -5.13
N PHE A 151 10.66 -12.91 -4.57
CA PHE A 151 11.82 -13.70 -4.92
C PHE A 151 12.24 -14.57 -3.75
N ARG A 152 12.54 -15.83 -4.04
CA ARG A 152 13.17 -16.75 -3.10
C ARG A 152 14.63 -16.92 -3.48
N PHE A 153 15.49 -16.98 -2.47
CA PHE A 153 16.91 -17.20 -2.63
C PHE A 153 17.26 -18.58 -2.10
N ASP A 154 18.11 -19.30 -2.83
CA ASP A 154 18.67 -20.56 -2.36
C ASP A 154 19.90 -20.32 -1.46
N SER A 155 20.55 -21.42 -1.00
CA SER A 155 21.74 -21.36 -0.14
C SER A 155 22.93 -20.64 -0.78
N ASP A 156 22.96 -20.54 -2.11
CA ASP A 156 24.02 -19.88 -2.86
C ASP A 156 23.64 -18.43 -3.20
N GLY A 157 22.47 -17.98 -2.72
CA GLY A 157 21.94 -16.62 -2.95
C GLY A 157 21.34 -16.42 -4.34
N ILE A 158 21.09 -17.50 -5.10
CA ILE A 158 20.53 -17.41 -6.45
C ILE A 158 19.04 -17.11 -6.38
N PRO A 159 18.58 -16.03 -7.04
CA PRO A 159 17.18 -15.64 -7.02
C PRO A 159 16.31 -16.55 -7.90
N THR A 160 15.11 -16.85 -7.41
CA THR A 160 14.03 -17.47 -8.19
C THR A 160 12.78 -16.65 -8.05
N ILE A 161 12.06 -16.36 -9.13
CA ILE A 161 10.75 -15.71 -9.04
C ILE A 161 9.78 -16.68 -8.38
N ALA A 162 9.42 -16.42 -7.14
CA ALA A 162 8.51 -17.26 -6.37
C ALA A 162 7.05 -16.90 -6.64
N ASP A 163 6.75 -15.61 -6.76
CA ASP A 163 5.37 -15.15 -6.93
C ASP A 163 5.29 -13.80 -7.65
N ILE A 164 4.29 -13.64 -8.51
CA ILE A 164 3.92 -12.37 -9.13
C ILE A 164 2.41 -12.25 -9.05
N LYS A 165 1.92 -11.37 -8.17
CA LYS A 165 0.48 -11.21 -7.90
C LYS A 165 0.00 -9.78 -8.11
N GLY A 166 -1.17 -9.66 -8.69
CA GLY A 166 -1.99 -8.46 -8.67
C GLY A 166 -2.87 -8.39 -7.42
N PHE A 167 -3.79 -7.43 -7.40
CA PHE A 167 -4.77 -7.27 -6.33
C PHE A 167 -5.59 -8.56 -6.11
N ALA A 168 -5.79 -8.94 -4.84
CA ALA A 168 -6.51 -10.15 -4.42
C ALA A 168 -5.98 -11.44 -5.11
N ASN A 169 -4.65 -11.56 -5.21
CA ASN A 169 -3.95 -12.68 -5.84
C ASN A 169 -4.30 -12.93 -7.33
N THR A 170 -4.88 -11.94 -8.00
CA THR A 170 -5.17 -12.06 -9.43
C THR A 170 -3.87 -12.05 -10.26
N PRO A 171 -3.87 -12.64 -11.46
CA PRO A 171 -2.75 -12.51 -12.38
C PRO A 171 -2.44 -11.03 -12.66
N PRO A 172 -1.18 -10.60 -12.58
CA PRO A 172 -0.82 -9.22 -12.82
C PRO A 172 -0.89 -8.86 -14.32
N LYS A 173 -1.00 -7.58 -14.61
CA LYS A 173 -0.90 -7.07 -15.99
C LYS A 173 0.53 -7.23 -16.52
N GLY A 174 0.69 -7.33 -17.83
CA GLY A 174 1.99 -7.57 -18.50
C GLY A 174 3.11 -6.60 -18.11
N ALA A 175 2.78 -5.34 -17.78
CA ALA A 175 3.76 -4.38 -17.28
C ALA A 175 4.41 -4.80 -15.94
N VAL A 176 3.68 -5.45 -15.04
CA VAL A 176 4.24 -5.97 -13.78
C VAL A 176 5.13 -7.20 -14.06
N GLN A 177 4.75 -8.03 -15.03
CA GLN A 177 5.58 -9.16 -15.47
C GLN A 177 6.91 -8.68 -16.06
N GLN A 178 6.89 -7.61 -16.87
CA GLN A 178 8.12 -7.01 -17.41
C GLN A 178 9.04 -6.48 -16.30
N VAL A 179 8.46 -5.84 -15.27
CA VAL A 179 9.21 -5.42 -14.06
C VAL A 179 9.85 -6.64 -13.37
N ALA A 180 9.12 -7.76 -13.25
CA ALA A 180 9.65 -8.95 -12.60
C ALA A 180 10.89 -9.51 -13.33
N TYR A 181 10.90 -9.46 -14.65
CA TYR A 181 12.08 -9.85 -15.44
C TYR A 181 13.25 -8.88 -15.27
N ASP A 182 13.00 -7.56 -15.32
CA ASP A 182 14.03 -6.55 -15.11
C ASP A 182 14.66 -6.68 -13.72
N LEU A 183 13.81 -6.86 -12.70
CA LEU A 183 14.25 -7.06 -11.32
C LEU A 183 15.03 -8.37 -11.13
N PHE A 184 14.61 -9.45 -11.80
CA PHE A 184 15.31 -10.72 -11.78
C PHE A 184 16.75 -10.58 -12.33
N VAL A 185 16.92 -9.87 -13.45
CA VAL A 185 18.25 -9.61 -14.03
C VAL A 185 19.10 -8.80 -13.05
N LYS A 186 18.53 -7.72 -12.46
CA LYS A 186 19.27 -6.93 -11.47
C LYS A 186 19.71 -7.75 -10.25
N LEU A 187 18.85 -8.65 -9.76
CA LEU A 187 19.16 -9.52 -8.63
C LEU A 187 20.28 -10.54 -8.94
N GLN A 188 20.43 -10.95 -10.20
CA GLN A 188 21.53 -11.82 -10.63
C GLN A 188 22.88 -11.09 -10.71
N ASP A 189 22.85 -9.77 -10.95
CA ASP A 189 24.07 -8.95 -11.09
C ASP A 189 24.58 -8.43 -9.73
N VAL A 190 23.87 -8.65 -8.62
CA VAL A 190 24.29 -8.23 -7.28
C VAL A 190 25.26 -9.26 -6.71
N GLU A 191 26.54 -8.91 -6.65
CA GLU A 191 27.54 -9.68 -5.88
C GLU A 191 27.33 -9.46 -4.38
N TRP A 192 26.98 -10.51 -3.65
CA TRP A 192 26.95 -10.49 -2.18
C TRP A 192 28.33 -10.82 -1.64
N SER A 193 28.99 -9.81 -1.10
CA SER A 193 30.23 -9.95 -0.31
C SER A 193 29.92 -10.04 1.18
#